data_85597a105c1d1d2973dafd32fb742dd8
#
_entry.id   85597a105c1d1d2973dafd32fb742dd8
#
_cell.length_a   1.000
_cell.length_b   1.000
_cell.length_c   1.000
_cell.angle_alpha   90.00
_cell.angle_beta   90.00
_cell.angle_gamma   90.00
#
_symmetry.space_group_name_H-M   'P 1'
#
loop_
_entity.id
_entity.type
_entity.pdbx_description
1 polymer ?
#
loop_
_entity_poly.entity_id
_entity_poly.type
_entity_poly.pdbx_seq_one_letter_code
_entity_poly.pdbx_strand_id
1 'polypeptide(L)'
;HHSTPIRFGIVRERRTALLDAMAHRWREHLEADGRPADEVERRMRRGDLLRRAPELVLAFRTGDGMHTYPDDARRQGERTMFTVAGGAAVQSFLIALAAEGLGSCWVGSTIFAADVVRRVLDLPPDWQPLGAVAVGVPAEPAPPRGPRTDGLLEW
;
A
#
# COMPACT_ATOMS: atom_id res chain seq x y z
N HIS A 1 4.67 -10.25 -21.39
CA HIS A 1 5.50 -9.27 -20.70
C HIS A 1 6.49 -9.95 -19.75
N HIS A 2 7.76 -9.59 -19.87
CA HIS A 2 8.80 -9.95 -18.89
C HIS A 2 9.25 -8.69 -18.10
N SER A 3 8.35 -7.72 -17.94
CA SER A 3 8.62 -6.51 -17.18
C SER A 3 8.46 -6.75 -15.69
N THR A 4 9.28 -6.07 -14.90
CA THR A 4 9.19 -6.08 -13.42
C THR A 4 8.86 -4.68 -12.91
N PRO A 5 7.61 -4.22 -13.09
CA PRO A 5 7.23 -2.83 -12.83
C PRO A 5 7.01 -2.54 -11.34
N ILE A 6 7.29 -3.49 -10.47
CA ILE A 6 7.04 -3.36 -9.05
C ILE A 6 8.33 -3.02 -8.31
N ARG A 7 8.25 -2.05 -7.41
CA ARG A 7 9.35 -1.62 -6.55
C ARG A 7 8.89 -1.64 -5.10
N PHE A 8 9.81 -2.05 -4.22
CA PHE A 8 9.64 -1.94 -2.77
C PHE A 8 10.69 -0.98 -2.23
N GLY A 9 10.25 -0.03 -1.43
CA GLY A 9 11.12 0.97 -0.81
C GLY A 9 11.00 0.95 0.70
N ILE A 10 12.11 0.81 1.43
CA ILE A 10 12.14 0.94 2.89
C ILE A 10 12.21 2.44 3.21
N VAL A 11 11.28 2.93 4.02
CA VAL A 11 11.19 4.34 4.39
C VAL A 11 11.71 4.54 5.81
N ARG A 12 12.87 5.19 5.94
CA ARG A 12 13.53 5.47 7.22
C ARG A 12 13.55 6.96 7.54
N GLU A 13 14.47 7.71 6.98
CA GLU A 13 14.68 9.13 7.30
C GLU A 13 13.44 10.01 7.04
N ARG A 14 12.74 9.78 5.95
CA ARG A 14 11.53 10.55 5.58
C ARG A 14 10.23 9.99 6.17
N ARG A 15 10.29 8.97 7.03
CA ARG A 15 9.12 8.26 7.56
C ARG A 15 8.17 9.18 8.31
N THR A 16 8.69 9.95 9.25
CA THR A 16 7.87 10.88 10.06
C THR A 16 7.19 11.91 9.16
N ALA A 17 7.95 12.57 8.28
CA ALA A 17 7.42 13.57 7.36
C ALA A 17 6.34 12.98 6.43
N LEU A 18 6.55 11.76 5.94
CA LEU A 18 5.58 11.05 5.10
C LEU A 18 4.27 10.78 5.86
N LEU A 19 4.37 10.16 7.03
CA LEU A 19 3.19 9.77 7.80
C LEU A 19 2.42 10.98 8.34
N ASP A 20 3.10 12.08 8.65
CA ASP A 20 2.46 13.33 9.06
C ASP A 20 1.72 13.98 7.88
N ALA A 21 2.34 14.07 6.72
CA ALA A 21 1.71 14.62 5.52
C ALA A 21 0.50 13.77 5.06
N MET A 22 0.59 12.45 5.14
CA MET A 22 -0.53 11.54 4.85
C MET A 22 -1.66 11.70 5.87
N ALA A 23 -1.32 11.82 7.17
CA ALA A 23 -2.29 12.03 8.23
C ALA A 23 -3.05 13.36 8.04
N HIS A 24 -2.33 14.42 7.71
CA HIS A 24 -2.93 15.73 7.40
C HIS A 24 -3.92 15.62 6.25
N ARG A 25 -3.54 15.04 5.11
CA ARG A 25 -4.42 14.82 3.96
C ARG A 25 -5.66 13.99 4.33
N TRP A 26 -5.50 12.95 5.13
CA TRP A 26 -6.62 12.12 5.53
C TRP A 26 -7.59 12.86 6.45
N ARG A 27 -7.07 13.67 7.37
CA ARG A 27 -7.89 14.55 8.22
C ARG A 27 -8.70 15.53 7.37
N GLU A 28 -8.07 16.22 6.42
CA GLU A 28 -8.77 17.14 5.50
C GLU A 28 -9.94 16.45 4.78
N HIS A 29 -9.73 15.23 4.29
CA HIS A 29 -10.79 14.48 3.63
C HIS A 29 -11.94 14.12 4.59
N LEU A 30 -11.65 13.67 5.80
CA LEU A 30 -12.67 13.32 6.78
C LEU A 30 -13.50 14.54 7.23
N GLU A 31 -12.85 15.68 7.39
CA GLU A 31 -13.50 16.95 7.73
C GLU A 31 -14.36 17.47 6.56
N ALA A 32 -13.85 17.39 5.32
CA ALA A 32 -14.62 17.73 4.12
C ALA A 32 -15.83 16.81 3.90
N ASP A 33 -15.75 15.55 4.33
CA ASP A 33 -16.88 14.59 4.34
C ASP A 33 -17.90 14.90 5.46
N GLY A 34 -17.68 15.93 6.28
CA GLY A 34 -18.56 16.32 7.38
C GLY A 34 -18.55 15.34 8.56
N ARG A 35 -17.46 14.58 8.77
CA ARG A 35 -17.37 13.64 9.89
C ARG A 35 -17.27 14.36 11.23
N PRO A 36 -17.95 13.89 12.29
CA PRO A 36 -17.80 14.43 13.62
C PRO A 36 -16.35 14.34 14.14
N ALA A 37 -15.93 15.32 14.94
CA ALA A 37 -14.53 15.43 15.41
C ALA A 37 -14.04 14.18 16.17
N ASP A 38 -14.88 13.56 16.99
CA ASP A 38 -14.57 12.33 17.72
C ASP A 38 -14.38 11.13 16.78
N GLU A 39 -15.13 11.07 15.67
CA GLU A 39 -14.94 10.06 14.63
C GLU A 39 -13.63 10.29 13.88
N VAL A 40 -13.31 11.53 13.53
CA VAL A 40 -12.03 11.90 12.93
C VAL A 40 -10.88 11.41 13.79
N GLU A 41 -10.85 11.77 15.07
CA GLU A 41 -9.79 11.35 16.00
C GLU A 41 -9.69 9.83 16.13
N ARG A 42 -10.81 9.13 16.22
CA ARG A 42 -10.83 7.66 16.26
C ARG A 42 -10.23 7.04 15.01
N ARG A 43 -10.50 7.60 13.82
CA ARG A 43 -9.96 7.12 12.54
C ARG A 43 -8.47 7.42 12.42
N MET A 44 -8.03 8.60 12.86
CA MET A 44 -6.63 8.99 12.81
C MET A 44 -5.72 8.04 13.59
N ARG A 45 -6.17 7.49 14.73
CA ARG A 45 -5.41 6.49 15.51
C ARG A 45 -5.09 5.20 14.74
N ARG A 46 -5.80 4.89 13.64
CA ARG A 46 -5.48 3.73 12.79
C ARG A 46 -4.11 3.87 12.10
N GLY A 47 -3.62 5.09 11.93
CA GLY A 47 -2.29 5.36 11.40
C GLY A 47 -1.13 4.98 12.32
N ASP A 48 -1.40 4.74 13.61
CA ASP A 48 -0.38 4.43 14.61
C ASP A 48 0.38 3.13 14.32
N LEU A 49 -0.26 2.17 13.65
CA LEU A 49 0.40 0.94 13.23
C LEU A 49 1.64 1.23 12.37
N LEU A 50 1.50 2.09 11.36
CA LEU A 50 2.61 2.45 10.47
C LEU A 50 3.67 3.28 11.19
N ARG A 51 3.31 4.04 12.22
CA ARG A 51 4.26 4.82 13.03
C ARG A 51 5.10 3.96 13.95
N ARG A 52 4.47 2.94 14.57
CA ARG A 52 5.10 2.11 15.62
C ARG A 52 5.83 0.88 15.06
N ALA A 53 5.56 0.47 13.83
CA ALA A 53 6.25 -0.68 13.24
C ALA A 53 7.77 -0.45 13.19
N PRO A 54 8.60 -1.45 13.48
CA PRO A 54 10.05 -1.34 13.36
C PRO A 54 10.50 -0.90 11.97
N GLU A 55 9.95 -1.52 10.92
CA GLU A 55 10.24 -1.15 9.54
C GLU A 55 8.94 -0.79 8.80
N LEU A 56 9.06 0.16 7.87
CA LEU A 56 8.01 0.59 6.97
C LEU A 56 8.47 0.40 5.53
N VAL A 57 7.76 -0.44 4.79
CA VAL A 57 8.03 -0.71 3.38
C VAL A 57 6.85 -0.23 2.54
N LEU A 58 7.11 0.57 1.51
CA LEU A 58 6.10 0.95 0.52
C LEU A 58 6.27 0.13 -0.74
N ALA A 59 5.16 -0.34 -1.29
CA ALA A 59 5.10 -0.97 -2.59
C ALA A 59 4.63 0.03 -3.64
N PHE A 60 5.23 -0.03 -4.82
CA PHE A 60 4.93 0.86 -5.94
C PHE A 60 4.79 0.07 -7.24
N ARG A 61 3.88 0.51 -8.08
CA ARG A 61 3.85 0.20 -9.50
C ARG A 61 4.51 1.35 -10.25
N THR A 62 5.46 1.04 -11.13
CA THR A 62 6.06 2.00 -12.07
C THR A 62 5.43 1.88 -13.45
N GLY A 63 5.77 2.79 -14.37
CA GLY A 63 5.40 2.71 -15.78
C GLY A 63 6.34 1.85 -16.62
N ASP A 64 7.39 1.26 -16.01
CA ASP A 64 8.41 0.51 -16.73
C ASP A 64 7.82 -0.67 -17.49
N GLY A 65 8.02 -0.68 -18.81
CA GLY A 65 7.57 -1.75 -19.69
C GLY A 65 6.07 -1.72 -20.02
N MET A 66 5.34 -0.67 -19.67
CA MET A 66 3.95 -0.47 -20.12
C MET A 66 3.89 -0.16 -21.61
N HIS A 67 2.97 -0.81 -22.32
CA HIS A 67 2.68 -0.48 -23.72
C HIS A 67 1.83 0.78 -23.82
N THR A 68 2.10 1.54 -24.87
CA THR A 68 1.26 2.69 -25.22
C THR A 68 0.19 2.26 -26.22
N TYR A 69 -1.07 2.50 -25.87
CA TYR A 69 -2.21 2.21 -26.73
C TYR A 69 -2.91 3.50 -27.17
N PRO A 70 -3.48 3.53 -28.40
CA PRO A 70 -4.16 4.72 -28.92
C PRO A 70 -5.50 5.00 -28.24
N ASP A 71 -6.17 3.98 -27.68
CA ASP A 71 -7.47 4.12 -27.03
C ASP A 71 -7.40 3.96 -25.52
N ASP A 72 -8.40 4.55 -24.83
CA ASP A 72 -8.46 4.55 -23.36
C ASP A 72 -8.74 3.18 -22.78
N ALA A 73 -9.51 2.33 -23.45
CA ALA A 73 -9.88 1.02 -22.95
C ALA A 73 -8.64 0.12 -22.79
N ARG A 74 -7.78 0.06 -23.82
CA ARG A 74 -6.53 -0.70 -23.74
C ARG A 74 -5.53 -0.08 -22.77
N ARG A 75 -5.43 1.25 -22.72
CA ARG A 75 -4.60 1.94 -21.71
C ARG A 75 -5.05 1.60 -20.30
N GLN A 76 -6.36 1.55 -20.06
CA GLN A 76 -6.91 1.15 -18.75
C GLN A 76 -6.67 -0.32 -18.45
N GLY A 77 -6.85 -1.21 -19.45
CA GLY A 77 -6.53 -2.64 -19.32
C GLY A 77 -5.06 -2.86 -18.90
N GLU A 78 -4.12 -2.17 -19.56
CA GLU A 78 -2.70 -2.24 -19.25
C GLU A 78 -2.42 -1.78 -17.80
N ARG A 79 -2.96 -0.64 -17.39
CA ARG A 79 -2.82 -0.16 -16.01
C ARG A 79 -3.39 -1.14 -14.99
N THR A 80 -4.53 -1.74 -15.30
CA THR A 80 -5.18 -2.74 -14.42
C THR A 80 -4.31 -3.99 -14.30
N MET A 81 -3.81 -4.52 -15.41
CA MET A 81 -2.92 -5.69 -15.41
C MET A 81 -1.68 -5.46 -14.55
N PHE A 82 -1.03 -4.31 -14.66
CA PHE A 82 0.12 -3.94 -13.84
C PHE A 82 -0.23 -3.78 -12.36
N THR A 83 -1.43 -3.27 -12.06
CA THR A 83 -1.92 -3.16 -10.68
C THR A 83 -2.19 -4.54 -10.06
N VAL A 84 -2.78 -5.46 -10.83
CA VAL A 84 -3.00 -6.85 -10.41
C VAL A 84 -1.67 -7.56 -10.16
N ALA A 85 -0.68 -7.40 -11.05
CA ALA A 85 0.67 -7.91 -10.84
C ALA A 85 1.31 -7.34 -9.57
N GLY A 86 1.05 -6.06 -9.27
CA GLY A 86 1.48 -5.41 -8.03
C GLY A 86 0.87 -6.04 -6.79
N GLY A 87 -0.41 -6.35 -6.81
CA GLY A 87 -1.09 -7.05 -5.71
C GLY A 87 -0.50 -8.44 -5.47
N ALA A 88 -0.20 -9.19 -6.54
CA ALA A 88 0.47 -10.50 -6.45
C ALA A 88 1.88 -10.38 -5.85
N ALA A 89 2.66 -9.36 -6.25
CA ALA A 89 3.99 -9.10 -5.69
C ALA A 89 3.92 -8.73 -4.19
N VAL A 90 2.96 -7.90 -3.79
CA VAL A 90 2.74 -7.57 -2.37
C VAL A 90 2.39 -8.83 -1.58
N GLN A 91 1.48 -9.68 -2.07
CA GLN A 91 1.14 -10.91 -1.40
C GLN A 91 2.35 -11.86 -1.28
N SER A 92 3.16 -12.00 -2.33
CA SER A 92 4.39 -12.80 -2.29
C SER A 92 5.38 -12.25 -1.26
N PHE A 93 5.49 -10.93 -1.14
CA PHE A 93 6.33 -10.28 -0.13
C PHE A 93 5.85 -10.59 1.29
N LEU A 94 4.53 -10.51 1.56
CA LEU A 94 3.97 -10.84 2.87
C LEU A 94 4.22 -12.31 3.24
N ILE A 95 4.10 -13.22 2.27
CA ILE A 95 4.40 -14.66 2.47
C ILE A 95 5.88 -14.87 2.79
N ALA A 96 6.78 -14.20 2.05
CA ALA A 96 8.21 -14.29 2.30
C ALA A 96 8.58 -13.79 3.70
N LEU A 97 8.01 -12.66 4.15
CA LEU A 97 8.21 -12.16 5.51
C LEU A 97 7.73 -13.18 6.56
N ALA A 98 6.58 -13.80 6.34
CA ALA A 98 6.06 -14.83 7.25
C ALA A 98 6.96 -16.08 7.29
N ALA A 99 7.53 -16.49 6.16
CA ALA A 99 8.49 -17.61 6.09
C ALA A 99 9.78 -17.32 6.87
N GLU A 100 10.19 -16.05 6.95
CA GLU A 100 11.33 -15.59 7.76
C GLU A 100 10.96 -15.33 9.23
N GLY A 101 9.75 -15.69 9.66
CA GLY A 101 9.28 -15.47 11.04
C GLY A 101 8.93 -14.02 11.39
N LEU A 102 8.79 -13.16 10.38
CA LEU A 102 8.43 -11.75 10.58
C LEU A 102 6.92 -11.55 10.52
N GLY A 103 6.41 -10.68 11.39
CA GLY A 103 5.05 -10.17 11.33
C GLY A 103 4.94 -9.03 10.34
N SER A 104 3.85 -9.00 9.59
CA SER A 104 3.60 -7.93 8.63
C SER A 104 2.11 -7.58 8.52
N CYS A 105 1.83 -6.32 8.17
CA CYS A 105 0.48 -5.84 7.90
C CYS A 105 0.49 -4.87 6.73
N TRP A 106 -0.25 -5.21 5.66
CA TRP A 106 -0.46 -4.31 4.54
C TRP A 106 -1.57 -3.30 4.84
N VAL A 107 -1.31 -2.03 4.53
CA VAL A 107 -2.23 -0.90 4.71
C VAL A 107 -2.33 -0.09 3.43
N GLY A 108 -3.54 0.05 2.90
CA GLY A 108 -3.80 0.73 1.61
C GLY A 108 -3.79 2.26 1.65
N SER A 109 -3.51 2.91 2.77
CA SER A 109 -3.64 4.37 2.94
C SER A 109 -2.81 5.19 1.95
N THR A 110 -1.65 4.70 1.50
CA THR A 110 -0.79 5.39 0.53
C THR A 110 -1.45 5.54 -0.85
N ILE A 111 -2.38 4.64 -1.21
CA ILE A 111 -3.12 4.68 -2.47
C ILE A 111 -3.97 5.95 -2.54
N PHE A 112 -4.60 6.33 -1.43
CA PHE A 112 -5.45 7.52 -1.32
C PHE A 112 -4.67 8.83 -1.15
N ALA A 113 -3.36 8.77 -0.95
CA ALA A 113 -2.47 9.91 -0.79
C ALA A 113 -1.27 9.85 -1.76
N ALA A 114 -1.48 9.34 -2.97
CA ALA A 114 -0.42 9.07 -3.94
C ALA A 114 0.41 10.32 -4.31
N ASP A 115 -0.22 11.48 -4.42
CA ASP A 115 0.46 12.75 -4.67
C ASP A 115 1.34 13.18 -3.49
N VAL A 116 0.86 12.97 -2.25
CA VAL A 116 1.62 13.25 -1.02
C VAL A 116 2.84 12.33 -0.94
N VAL A 117 2.66 11.03 -1.19
CA VAL A 117 3.75 10.05 -1.18
C VAL A 117 4.83 10.42 -2.19
N ARG A 118 4.45 10.71 -3.44
CA ARG A 118 5.43 11.09 -4.48
C ARG A 118 6.17 12.37 -4.11
N ARG A 119 5.48 13.39 -3.62
CA ARG A 119 6.09 14.66 -3.24
C ARG A 119 7.07 14.51 -2.08
N VAL A 120 6.70 13.79 -1.01
CA VAL A 120 7.54 13.66 0.19
C VAL A 120 8.76 12.78 -0.08
N LEU A 121 8.59 11.72 -0.88
CA LEU A 121 9.68 10.79 -1.18
C LEU A 121 10.49 11.18 -2.43
N ASP A 122 10.10 12.26 -3.12
CA ASP A 122 10.73 12.74 -4.36
C ASP A 122 10.74 11.67 -5.46
N LEU A 123 9.55 11.10 -5.73
CA LEU A 123 9.38 10.02 -6.68
C LEU A 123 8.89 10.52 -8.04
N PRO A 124 9.20 9.80 -9.13
CA PRO A 124 8.68 10.09 -10.46
C PRO A 124 7.14 10.09 -10.51
N PRO A 125 6.52 10.88 -11.42
CA PRO A 125 5.07 11.03 -11.49
C PRO A 125 4.32 9.75 -11.89
N ASP A 126 4.98 8.82 -12.58
CA ASP A 126 4.44 7.53 -13.01
C ASP A 126 4.45 6.46 -11.91
N TRP A 127 5.13 6.72 -10.79
CA TRP A 127 5.13 5.80 -9.64
C TRP A 127 3.80 5.88 -8.89
N GLN A 128 3.10 4.76 -8.82
CA GLN A 128 1.83 4.64 -8.11
C GLN A 128 2.00 3.80 -6.85
N PRO A 129 1.72 4.35 -5.67
CA PRO A 129 1.72 3.56 -4.44
C PRO A 129 0.66 2.46 -4.48
N LEU A 130 1.03 1.27 -4.03
CA LEU A 130 0.18 0.09 -3.93
C LEU A 130 -0.13 -0.29 -2.47
N GLY A 131 0.32 0.49 -1.54
CA GLY A 131 0.16 0.27 -0.12
C GLY A 131 1.47 0.39 0.64
N ALA A 132 1.35 0.39 1.96
CA ALA A 132 2.44 0.33 2.90
C ALA A 132 2.40 -0.98 3.68
N VAL A 133 3.55 -1.56 3.97
CA VAL A 133 3.69 -2.76 4.80
C VAL A 133 4.42 -2.38 6.07
N ALA A 134 3.73 -2.50 7.21
CA ALA A 134 4.34 -2.49 8.52
C ALA A 134 5.02 -3.84 8.76
N VAL A 135 6.30 -3.85 9.15
CA VAL A 135 7.08 -5.07 9.36
C VAL A 135 7.75 -5.04 10.72
N GLY A 136 7.76 -6.18 11.41
CA GLY A 136 8.42 -6.33 12.70
C GLY A 136 8.46 -7.77 13.18
N VAL A 137 9.11 -8.00 14.31
CA VAL A 137 9.06 -9.31 14.98
C VAL A 137 7.73 -9.41 15.73
N PRO A 138 6.91 -10.46 15.49
CA PRO A 138 5.65 -10.61 16.20
C PRO A 138 5.88 -10.86 17.70
N ALA A 139 5.12 -10.16 18.56
CA ALA A 139 5.18 -10.37 20.01
C ALA A 139 4.59 -11.74 20.40
N GLU A 140 3.60 -12.19 19.65
CA GLU A 140 2.92 -13.48 19.83
C GLU A 140 2.72 -14.16 18.48
N PRO A 141 2.68 -15.49 18.42
CA PRO A 141 2.33 -16.21 17.19
C PRO A 141 0.94 -15.79 16.68
N ALA A 142 0.82 -15.58 15.38
CA ALA A 142 -0.48 -15.29 14.79
C ALA A 142 -1.43 -16.51 14.98
N PRO A 143 -2.70 -16.28 15.36
CA PRO A 143 -3.65 -17.37 15.45
C PRO A 143 -3.85 -18.04 14.07
N PRO A 144 -4.02 -19.35 14.03
CA PRO A 144 -4.27 -20.05 12.79
C PRO A 144 -5.55 -19.56 12.13
N ARG A 145 -5.49 -19.29 10.84
CA ARG A 145 -6.67 -18.94 10.04
C ARG A 145 -7.19 -20.20 9.35
N GLY A 146 -8.47 -20.46 9.49
CA GLY A 146 -9.13 -21.53 8.73
C GLY A 146 -9.08 -21.28 7.22
N PRO A 147 -9.24 -22.35 6.40
CA PRO A 147 -9.31 -22.21 4.95
C PRO A 147 -10.51 -21.34 4.55
N ARG A 148 -10.33 -20.49 3.56
CA ARG A 148 -11.40 -19.69 2.93
C ARG A 148 -11.66 -20.28 1.55
N THR A 149 -12.83 -20.89 1.38
CA THR A 149 -13.28 -21.51 0.11
C THR A 149 -14.52 -20.83 -0.46
N ASP A 150 -15.05 -19.82 0.21
CA ASP A 150 -16.23 -19.06 -0.12
C ASP A 150 -16.12 -18.19 -1.39
N GLY A 151 -14.91 -18.12 -1.98
CA GLY A 151 -14.65 -17.39 -3.23
C GLY A 151 -14.45 -18.28 -4.47
N LEU A 152 -14.63 -19.60 -4.36
CA LEU A 152 -14.54 -20.52 -5.49
C LEU A 152 -15.92 -20.69 -6.13
N LEU A 153 -16.00 -20.42 -7.42
CA LEU A 153 -17.19 -20.61 -8.24
C LEU A 153 -16.89 -21.61 -9.35
N GLU A 154 -17.81 -22.56 -9.59
CA GLU A 154 -17.79 -23.45 -10.75
C GLU A 154 -18.80 -22.91 -11.76
N TRP A 155 -18.43 -22.88 -13.06
CA TRP A 155 -19.23 -22.36 -14.17
C TRP A 155 -19.60 -23.48 -15.11
#